data_00d4ffbf7df120f8444b32d41e422513
#
_entry.id   00d4ffbf7df120f8444b32d41e422513
#
_cell.length_a   1.000
_cell.length_b   1.000
_cell.length_c   1.000
_cell.angle_alpha   90.00
_cell.angle_beta   90.00
_cell.angle_gamma   90.00
#
_symmetry.space_group_name_H-M   'P 1'
#
loop_
_entity.id
_entity.type
_entity.pdbx_description
1 polymer ?
#
loop_
_entity_poly.entity_id
_entity_poly.type
_entity_poly.pdbx_seq_one_letter_code
_entity_poly.pdbx_strand_id
1 'polypeptide(L)'
;MDEKRKSQMNPRRLWRATLVWSFFLIILGVALLVWVNTHTGIAKYVPAQWTDVLKAFIILIIGGVISTLVERRLFGIASDKLGPQRSTTLRYLTRLLLFITVAISVMTAFGVGIPSVIFGGTFLTVIIGLAGQTIFSNIIGGVWLIMFRPFRIGDSIGIIAWQFPVLMPTFPHEATRPMYYGRVLDINLMYTQILNQDGYPQLIPNGIIAQSFIENRSEAGLHRVRLRFDVSYDVDADTFTRQLRDQLVREFPGGINSRPEVGLADIYPTAYSVVVSVHSVEKEDVVRGHVLRICIDIMRRLRTSMPANSADGPT
;
A
#
# COMPACT_ATOMS: atom_id res chain seq x y z
N MET A 1 -2.05 47.90 -25.44
CA MET A 1 -1.23 47.17 -26.43
C MET A 1 -0.06 46.39 -25.83
N ASP A 2 0.07 46.37 -24.49
CA ASP A 2 1.22 45.75 -23.77
C ASP A 2 0.99 44.34 -23.19
N GLU A 3 -0.25 43.89 -23.07
CA GLU A 3 -0.56 42.60 -22.51
C GLU A 3 -0.34 41.42 -23.47
N LYS A 4 -0.41 41.64 -24.77
CA LYS A 4 -0.20 40.57 -25.77
C LYS A 4 1.28 40.20 -25.99
N ARG A 5 2.24 41.00 -25.52
CA ARG A 5 3.68 40.73 -25.65
C ARG A 5 4.24 39.76 -24.60
N LYS A 6 3.53 39.54 -23.47
CA LYS A 6 3.95 38.64 -22.41
C LYS A 6 3.65 37.14 -22.67
N SER A 7 2.80 36.84 -23.66
CA SER A 7 2.32 35.45 -23.89
C SER A 7 3.20 34.57 -24.80
N GLN A 8 4.28 35.10 -25.34
CA GLN A 8 5.13 34.38 -26.34
C GLN A 8 6.57 34.06 -25.89
N MET A 9 6.91 34.26 -24.62
CA MET A 9 8.24 33.85 -24.17
C MET A 9 8.30 32.34 -23.92
N ASN A 10 9.08 31.65 -24.73
CA ASN A 10 9.35 30.22 -24.66
C ASN A 10 9.81 29.83 -23.23
N PRO A 11 9.08 28.93 -22.53
CA PRO A 11 9.38 28.55 -21.14
C PRO A 11 10.82 28.06 -20.96
N ARG A 12 11.43 27.47 -21.97
CA ARG A 12 12.84 27.04 -21.96
C ARG A 12 13.84 28.21 -21.93
N ARG A 13 13.53 29.35 -22.54
CA ARG A 13 14.37 30.54 -22.45
C ARG A 13 14.32 31.22 -21.09
N LEU A 14 13.15 31.22 -20.47
CA LEU A 14 12.97 31.76 -19.11
C LEU A 14 13.73 30.93 -18.07
N TRP A 15 13.74 29.62 -18.21
CA TRP A 15 14.47 28.70 -17.32
C TRP A 15 15.98 28.90 -17.42
N ARG A 16 16.50 29.01 -18.66
CA ARG A 16 17.93 29.29 -18.90
C ARG A 16 18.34 30.64 -18.33
N ALA A 17 17.53 31.66 -18.52
CA ALA A 17 17.81 33.00 -17.99
C ALA A 17 17.87 33.01 -16.46
N THR A 18 16.97 32.27 -15.77
CA THR A 18 16.96 32.17 -14.29
C THR A 18 18.20 31.47 -13.80
N LEU A 19 18.57 30.35 -14.41
CA LEU A 19 19.77 29.62 -14.05
C LEU A 19 21.03 30.49 -14.24
N VAL A 20 21.12 31.20 -15.33
CA VAL A 20 22.25 32.11 -15.59
C VAL A 20 22.31 33.23 -14.58
N TRP A 21 21.20 33.90 -14.28
CA TRP A 21 21.15 34.94 -13.25
C TRP A 21 21.42 34.45 -11.85
N SER A 22 20.88 33.28 -11.48
CA SER A 22 21.18 32.67 -10.19
C SER A 22 22.65 32.27 -10.08
N PHE A 23 23.22 31.71 -11.15
CA PHE A 23 24.63 31.35 -11.22
C PHE A 23 25.54 32.61 -11.13
N PHE A 24 25.18 33.68 -11.83
CA PHE A 24 25.89 34.95 -11.76
C PHE A 24 25.85 35.58 -10.37
N LEU A 25 24.68 35.54 -9.68
CA LEU A 25 24.52 36.01 -8.30
C LEU A 25 25.30 35.17 -7.31
N ILE A 26 25.38 33.86 -7.50
CA ILE A 26 26.21 32.98 -6.68
C ILE A 26 27.67 33.31 -6.85
N ILE A 27 28.14 33.45 -8.11
CA ILE A 27 29.54 33.85 -8.40
C ILE A 27 29.87 35.20 -7.78
N LEU A 28 29.01 36.20 -7.96
CA LEU A 28 29.16 37.50 -7.36
C LEU A 28 29.23 37.46 -5.85
N GLY A 29 28.36 36.64 -5.21
CA GLY A 29 28.35 36.44 -3.78
C GLY A 29 29.62 35.77 -3.25
N VAL A 30 30.09 34.73 -3.94
CA VAL A 30 31.34 34.06 -3.61
C VAL A 30 32.54 35.01 -3.82
N ALA A 31 32.58 35.74 -4.90
CA ALA A 31 33.63 36.73 -5.16
C ALA A 31 33.67 37.82 -4.09
N LEU A 32 32.51 38.30 -3.65
CA LEU A 32 32.41 39.32 -2.60
C LEU A 32 32.79 38.75 -1.23
N LEU A 33 32.46 37.51 -0.90
CA LEU A 33 32.89 36.82 0.30
C LEU A 33 34.41 36.57 0.30
N VAL A 34 34.96 36.12 -0.84
CA VAL A 34 36.39 35.93 -1.00
C VAL A 34 37.11 37.29 -0.88
N TRP A 35 36.58 38.34 -1.48
CA TRP A 35 37.14 39.70 -1.39
C TRP A 35 37.15 40.22 0.05
N VAL A 36 36.07 40.05 0.82
CA VAL A 36 35.98 40.39 2.24
C VAL A 36 36.98 39.56 3.06
N ASN A 37 37.21 38.30 2.70
CA ASN A 37 38.13 37.42 3.44
C ASN A 37 39.62 37.70 3.13
N THR A 38 39.93 38.11 1.88
CA THR A 38 41.32 38.36 1.41
C THR A 38 41.82 39.77 1.70
N HIS A 39 40.89 40.75 1.78
CA HIS A 39 41.29 42.14 2.06
C HIS A 39 41.48 42.38 3.56
N THR A 40 42.66 41.95 4.06
CA THR A 40 43.14 42.15 5.43
C THR A 40 43.17 43.59 5.89
N GLY A 41 43.11 44.58 4.96
CA GLY A 41 43.05 46.01 5.28
C GLY A 41 41.77 46.42 6.03
N ILE A 42 40.63 45.77 5.73
CA ILE A 42 39.35 46.01 6.43
C ILE A 42 39.38 45.33 7.83
N ALA A 43 39.96 44.14 7.90
CA ALA A 43 40.10 43.39 9.15
C ALA A 43 40.98 44.11 10.19
N LYS A 44 41.79 45.07 9.79
CA LYS A 44 42.63 45.86 10.67
C LYS A 44 41.84 46.93 11.44
N TYR A 45 40.69 47.33 10.92
CA TYR A 45 39.84 48.39 11.50
C TYR A 45 38.50 47.87 12.06
N VAL A 46 38.12 46.67 11.69
CA VAL A 46 36.84 46.07 12.09
C VAL A 46 37.09 44.83 12.95
N PRO A 47 36.58 44.75 14.19
CA PRO A 47 36.69 43.56 15.01
C PRO A 47 36.15 42.32 14.25
N ALA A 48 36.77 41.15 14.45
CA ALA A 48 36.41 39.89 13.76
C ALA A 48 34.92 39.56 13.86
N GLN A 49 34.29 39.89 14.97
CA GLN A 49 32.87 39.70 15.21
C GLN A 49 31.97 40.41 14.17
N TRP A 50 32.36 41.65 13.78
CA TRP A 50 31.61 42.42 12.78
C TRP A 50 31.82 41.92 11.34
N THR A 51 33.00 41.34 11.06
CA THR A 51 33.24 40.72 9.75
C THR A 51 32.36 39.50 9.50
N ASP A 52 32.11 38.67 10.52
CA ASP A 52 31.24 37.51 10.43
C ASP A 52 29.76 37.91 10.31
N VAL A 53 29.34 38.96 11.02
CA VAL A 53 28.02 39.58 10.86
C VAL A 53 27.81 40.10 9.43
N LEU A 54 28.84 40.81 8.89
CA LEU A 54 28.78 41.32 7.51
C LEU A 54 28.67 40.19 6.49
N LYS A 55 29.45 39.10 6.64
CA LYS A 55 29.35 37.91 5.78
C LYS A 55 27.97 37.29 5.86
N ALA A 56 27.42 37.10 7.06
CA ALA A 56 26.09 36.57 7.27
C ALA A 56 24.99 37.42 6.58
N PHE A 57 25.13 38.77 6.72
CA PHE A 57 24.19 39.70 6.07
C PHE A 57 24.22 39.62 4.54
N ILE A 58 25.41 39.50 3.96
CA ILE A 58 25.58 39.29 2.51
C ILE A 58 24.93 38.00 2.08
N ILE A 59 25.14 36.91 2.80
CA ILE A 59 24.54 35.60 2.53
C ILE A 59 23.02 35.67 2.60
N LEU A 60 22.46 36.35 3.60
CA LEU A 60 21.01 36.53 3.73
C LEU A 60 20.39 37.31 2.58
N ILE A 61 21.03 38.39 2.15
CA ILE A 61 20.56 39.20 1.01
C ILE A 61 20.57 38.35 -0.27
N ILE A 62 21.72 37.73 -0.57
CA ILE A 62 21.88 36.95 -1.79
C ILE A 62 20.96 35.72 -1.78
N GLY A 63 20.89 35.00 -0.66
CA GLY A 63 20.01 33.87 -0.48
C GLY A 63 18.53 34.25 -0.60
N GLY A 64 18.12 35.39 -0.02
CA GLY A 64 16.77 35.94 -0.16
C GLY A 64 16.43 36.31 -1.60
N VAL A 65 17.36 36.95 -2.32
CA VAL A 65 17.18 37.30 -3.75
C VAL A 65 17.05 36.02 -4.59
N ILE A 66 17.93 35.03 -4.37
CA ILE A 66 17.88 33.74 -5.07
C ILE A 66 16.55 33.04 -4.78
N SER A 67 16.13 32.99 -3.49
CA SER A 67 14.87 32.38 -3.09
C SER A 67 13.67 33.00 -3.81
N THR A 68 13.61 34.34 -3.85
CA THR A 68 12.52 35.04 -4.54
C THR A 68 12.55 34.87 -6.06
N LEU A 69 13.74 34.81 -6.66
CA LEU A 69 13.89 34.53 -8.09
C LEU A 69 13.44 33.11 -8.44
N VAL A 70 13.87 32.12 -7.65
CA VAL A 70 13.49 30.71 -7.82
C VAL A 70 11.97 30.56 -7.65
N GLU A 71 11.39 31.13 -6.60
CA GLU A 71 9.93 31.07 -6.39
C GLU A 71 9.13 31.70 -7.54
N ARG A 72 9.42 32.94 -7.88
CA ARG A 72 8.64 33.66 -8.89
C ARG A 72 8.73 33.03 -10.28
N ARG A 73 9.87 32.44 -10.62
CA ARG A 73 10.13 31.91 -11.96
C ARG A 73 9.78 30.43 -12.10
N LEU A 74 10.11 29.58 -11.13
CA LEU A 74 9.77 28.16 -11.18
C LEU A 74 8.26 27.93 -11.05
N PHE A 75 7.60 28.65 -10.14
CA PHE A 75 6.19 28.43 -9.86
C PHE A 75 5.23 29.26 -10.70
N GLY A 76 5.68 30.35 -11.34
CA GLY A 76 4.90 31.02 -12.38
C GLY A 76 4.67 30.16 -13.62
N ILE A 77 5.56 29.20 -13.90
CA ILE A 77 5.49 28.30 -15.05
C ILE A 77 4.89 26.93 -14.68
N ALA A 78 5.12 26.48 -13.45
CA ALA A 78 4.69 25.17 -13.00
C ALA A 78 3.20 25.10 -12.61
N SER A 79 2.59 26.23 -12.21
CA SER A 79 1.18 26.27 -11.81
C SER A 79 0.23 25.89 -12.95
N ASP A 80 0.58 26.24 -14.20
CA ASP A 80 -0.25 25.97 -15.38
C ASP A 80 -0.29 24.48 -15.77
N LYS A 81 0.73 23.70 -15.36
CA LYS A 81 0.87 22.28 -15.74
C LYS A 81 0.54 21.28 -14.63
N LEU A 82 0.69 21.66 -13.37
CA LEU A 82 0.67 20.72 -12.23
C LEU A 82 -0.63 20.76 -11.38
N GLY A 83 -1.49 21.73 -11.66
CA GLY A 83 -2.68 22.00 -10.83
C GLY A 83 -2.33 22.71 -9.50
N PRO A 84 -3.32 23.39 -8.87
CA PRO A 84 -3.08 24.29 -7.74
C PRO A 84 -2.52 23.61 -6.49
N GLN A 85 -2.99 22.42 -6.17
CA GLN A 85 -2.55 21.69 -4.96
C GLN A 85 -1.10 21.21 -5.05
N ARG A 86 -0.70 20.60 -6.18
CA ARG A 86 0.66 20.10 -6.37
C ARG A 86 1.68 21.23 -6.47
N SER A 87 1.29 22.33 -7.10
CA SER A 87 2.11 23.55 -7.23
C SER A 87 2.40 24.16 -5.84
N THR A 88 1.42 24.20 -4.95
CA THR A 88 1.57 24.73 -3.59
C THR A 88 2.53 23.88 -2.76
N THR A 89 2.38 22.55 -2.78
CA THR A 89 3.27 21.64 -2.05
C THR A 89 4.73 21.75 -2.50
N LEU A 90 4.96 21.77 -3.81
CA LEU A 90 6.31 21.93 -4.36
C LEU A 90 6.93 23.29 -3.98
N ARG A 91 6.14 24.36 -3.92
CA ARG A 91 6.59 25.67 -3.48
C ARG A 91 7.07 25.65 -2.03
N TYR A 92 6.30 25.04 -1.13
CA TYR A 92 6.72 24.90 0.27
C TYR A 92 8.00 24.08 0.42
N LEU A 93 8.11 22.96 -0.30
CA LEU A 93 9.30 22.12 -0.25
C LEU A 93 10.55 22.87 -0.76
N THR A 94 10.43 23.59 -1.88
CA THR A 94 11.52 24.38 -2.43
C THR A 94 11.94 25.50 -1.49
N ARG A 95 10.96 26.20 -0.88
CA ARG A 95 11.23 27.25 0.11
C ARG A 95 11.94 26.69 1.34
N LEU A 96 11.51 25.55 1.85
CA LEU A 96 12.13 24.87 2.98
C LEU A 96 13.60 24.51 2.67
N LEU A 97 13.86 23.93 1.51
CA LEU A 97 15.20 23.54 1.08
C LEU A 97 16.12 24.75 0.93
N LEU A 98 15.64 25.84 0.31
CA LEU A 98 16.40 27.09 0.20
C LEU A 98 16.66 27.71 1.56
N PHE A 99 15.67 27.71 2.45
CA PHE A 99 15.85 28.22 3.82
C PHE A 99 16.94 27.43 4.58
N ILE A 100 16.91 26.10 4.51
CA ILE A 100 17.93 25.25 5.13
C ILE A 100 19.32 25.56 4.54
N THR A 101 19.43 25.70 3.23
CA THR A 101 20.70 26.04 2.55
C THR A 101 21.25 27.38 3.01
N VAL A 102 20.41 28.41 3.08
CA VAL A 102 20.79 29.74 3.58
C VAL A 102 21.18 29.68 5.05
N ALA A 103 20.43 28.97 5.90
CA ALA A 103 20.73 28.80 7.32
C ALA A 103 22.10 28.16 7.53
N ILE A 104 22.40 27.06 6.82
CA ILE A 104 23.72 26.40 6.86
C ILE A 104 24.83 27.36 6.45
N SER A 105 24.62 28.13 5.36
CA SER A 105 25.59 29.09 4.85
C SER A 105 25.86 30.20 5.87
N VAL A 106 24.85 30.69 6.58
CA VAL A 106 24.99 31.67 7.67
C VAL A 106 25.76 31.08 8.85
N MET A 107 25.45 29.84 9.26
CA MET A 107 26.20 29.17 10.33
C MET A 107 27.69 29.04 9.99
N THR A 108 28.01 28.72 8.76
CA THR A 108 29.38 28.64 8.25
C THR A 108 30.06 30.02 8.30
N ALA A 109 29.35 31.11 8.05
CA ALA A 109 29.88 32.48 8.15
C ALA A 109 30.25 32.85 9.58
N PHE A 110 29.55 32.31 10.58
CA PHE A 110 29.90 32.47 12.01
C PHE A 110 30.96 31.46 12.49
N GLY A 111 31.67 30.80 11.58
CA GLY A 111 32.75 29.89 11.92
C GLY A 111 32.32 28.49 12.37
N VAL A 112 31.04 28.14 12.26
CA VAL A 112 30.60 26.77 12.50
C VAL A 112 31.15 25.89 11.38
N GLY A 113 32.10 25.04 11.74
CA GLY A 113 32.77 24.18 10.78
C GLY A 113 31.81 23.20 10.12
N ILE A 114 32.04 22.88 8.84
CA ILE A 114 31.28 21.88 8.09
C ILE A 114 31.13 20.55 8.85
N PRO A 115 32.15 20.02 9.55
CA PRO A 115 31.99 18.80 10.37
C PRO A 115 30.90 18.91 11.44
N SER A 116 30.77 20.07 12.09
CA SER A 116 29.73 20.28 13.12
C SER A 116 28.34 20.30 12.52
N VAL A 117 28.18 20.90 11.33
CA VAL A 117 26.91 20.89 10.58
C VAL A 117 26.55 19.47 10.14
N ILE A 118 27.54 18.72 9.66
CA ILE A 118 27.33 17.30 9.28
C ILE A 118 26.94 16.48 10.51
N PHE A 119 27.61 16.63 11.62
CA PHE A 119 27.30 15.90 12.86
C PHE A 119 25.89 16.21 13.36
N GLY A 120 25.49 17.48 13.44
CA GLY A 120 24.13 17.87 13.80
C GLY A 120 23.09 17.41 12.78
N GLY A 121 23.43 17.48 11.47
CA GLY A 121 22.60 16.99 10.38
C GLY A 121 22.38 15.47 10.42
N THR A 122 23.41 14.70 10.82
CA THR A 122 23.29 13.24 11.00
C THR A 122 22.25 12.90 12.06
N PHE A 123 22.28 13.58 13.21
CA PHE A 123 21.30 13.40 14.27
C PHE A 123 19.88 13.73 13.80
N LEU A 124 19.73 14.85 13.11
CA LEU A 124 18.43 15.24 12.51
C LEU A 124 17.95 14.23 11.48
N THR A 125 18.86 13.69 10.66
CA THR A 125 18.53 12.66 9.64
C THR A 125 18.00 11.40 10.30
N VAL A 126 18.59 10.95 11.43
CA VAL A 126 18.08 9.79 12.18
C VAL A 126 16.66 10.05 12.69
N ILE A 127 16.41 11.24 13.27
CA ILE A 127 15.07 11.60 13.76
C ILE A 127 14.06 11.60 12.62
N ILE A 128 14.38 12.24 11.48
CA ILE A 128 13.50 12.29 10.30
C ILE A 128 13.30 10.89 9.71
N GLY A 129 14.34 10.06 9.68
CA GLY A 129 14.28 8.69 9.23
C GLY A 129 13.32 7.84 10.07
N LEU A 130 13.43 7.94 11.40
CA LEU A 130 12.52 7.25 12.33
C LEU A 130 11.07 7.75 12.18
N ALA A 131 10.89 9.07 12.12
CA ALA A 131 9.57 9.67 11.92
C ALA A 131 8.95 9.31 10.56
N GLY A 132 9.78 9.12 9.52
CA GLY A 132 9.38 8.75 8.16
C GLY A 132 9.32 7.24 7.90
N GLN A 133 9.62 6.39 8.88
CA GLN A 133 9.78 4.94 8.69
C GLN A 133 8.60 4.29 7.97
N THR A 134 7.37 4.66 8.32
CA THR A 134 6.17 4.12 7.68
C THR A 134 6.08 4.50 6.21
N ILE A 135 6.45 5.73 5.85
CA ILE A 135 6.44 6.21 4.47
C ILE A 135 7.47 5.42 3.64
N PHE A 136 8.69 5.30 4.15
CA PHE A 136 9.75 4.54 3.49
C PHE A 136 9.40 3.06 3.35
N SER A 137 8.81 2.45 4.39
CA SER A 137 8.33 1.06 4.34
C SER A 137 7.31 0.85 3.24
N ASN A 138 6.37 1.77 3.05
CA ASN A 138 5.38 1.67 1.98
C ASN A 138 6.00 1.84 0.59
N ILE A 139 6.93 2.79 0.42
CA ILE A 139 7.63 2.99 -0.86
C ILE A 139 8.44 1.74 -1.22
N ILE A 140 9.22 1.22 -0.27
CA ILE A 140 10.04 0.02 -0.48
C ILE A 140 9.13 -1.18 -0.77
N GLY A 141 8.03 -1.33 -0.02
CA GLY A 141 7.01 -2.35 -0.26
C GLY A 141 6.41 -2.27 -1.66
N GLY A 142 6.07 -1.04 -2.12
CA GLY A 142 5.56 -0.81 -3.48
C GLY A 142 6.56 -1.17 -4.57
N VAL A 143 7.81 -0.77 -4.42
CA VAL A 143 8.89 -1.16 -5.33
C VAL A 143 9.05 -2.68 -5.37
N TRP A 144 9.03 -3.33 -4.20
CA TRP A 144 9.11 -4.79 -4.07
C TRP A 144 7.97 -5.48 -4.81
N LEU A 145 6.71 -5.04 -4.60
CA LEU A 145 5.53 -5.59 -5.27
C LEU A 145 5.61 -5.45 -6.80
N ILE A 146 6.05 -4.30 -7.30
CA ILE A 146 6.20 -4.04 -8.74
C ILE A 146 7.32 -4.88 -9.36
N MET A 147 8.42 -5.11 -8.62
CA MET A 147 9.59 -5.85 -9.09
C MET A 147 9.34 -7.36 -9.09
N PHE A 148 8.89 -7.92 -7.97
CA PHE A 148 8.77 -9.37 -7.79
C PHE A 148 7.39 -9.92 -8.18
N ARG A 149 6.37 -9.08 -8.25
CA ARG A 149 5.01 -9.40 -8.71
C ARG A 149 4.42 -10.67 -8.09
N PRO A 150 4.34 -10.77 -6.75
CA PRO A 150 3.71 -11.92 -6.09
C PRO A 150 2.24 -12.09 -6.48
N PHE A 151 1.64 -11.05 -7.00
CA PHE A 151 0.31 -11.02 -7.64
C PHE A 151 0.28 -9.89 -8.69
N ARG A 152 -0.72 -9.90 -9.56
CA ARG A 152 -0.88 -8.95 -10.67
C ARG A 152 -2.19 -8.18 -10.52
N ILE A 153 -2.29 -7.06 -11.23
CA ILE A 153 -3.57 -6.35 -11.38
C ILE A 153 -4.58 -7.29 -12.04
N GLY A 154 -5.76 -7.41 -11.43
CA GLY A 154 -6.81 -8.33 -11.83
C GLY A 154 -6.86 -9.62 -11.01
N ASP A 155 -5.79 -9.98 -10.30
CA ASP A 155 -5.76 -11.17 -9.44
C ASP A 155 -6.69 -11.04 -8.25
N SER A 156 -7.27 -12.18 -7.85
CA SER A 156 -8.00 -12.32 -6.60
C SER A 156 -7.05 -12.81 -5.51
N ILE A 157 -6.88 -12.02 -4.47
CA ILE A 157 -5.94 -12.31 -3.39
C ILE A 157 -6.64 -12.34 -2.04
N GLY A 158 -6.10 -13.15 -1.12
CA GLY A 158 -6.42 -13.15 0.30
C GLY A 158 -5.23 -12.62 1.08
N ILE A 159 -5.46 -11.73 2.04
CA ILE A 159 -4.42 -11.11 2.86
C ILE A 159 -4.73 -11.33 4.33
N ILE A 160 -3.72 -11.78 5.09
CA ILE A 160 -3.74 -11.79 6.55
C ILE A 160 -2.64 -10.86 7.03
N ALA A 161 -3.01 -9.83 7.77
CA ALA A 161 -2.08 -8.90 8.39
C ALA A 161 -2.48 -8.66 9.85
N TRP A 162 -1.51 -8.65 10.75
CA TRP A 162 -1.77 -8.43 12.18
C TRP A 162 -2.33 -7.03 12.48
N GLN A 163 -2.08 -6.07 11.59
CA GLN A 163 -2.60 -4.69 11.70
C GLN A 163 -4.11 -4.61 11.45
N PHE A 164 -4.67 -5.60 10.76
CA PHE A 164 -6.09 -5.70 10.45
C PHE A 164 -6.63 -7.00 11.03
N PRO A 165 -7.02 -7.01 12.31
CA PRO A 165 -7.58 -8.21 12.93
C PRO A 165 -8.88 -8.58 12.22
N VAL A 166 -8.91 -9.76 11.62
CA VAL A 166 -10.14 -10.33 11.08
C VAL A 166 -10.83 -11.04 12.24
N LEU A 167 -12.02 -10.57 12.61
CA LEU A 167 -12.84 -11.24 13.59
C LEU A 167 -13.17 -12.64 13.06
N MET A 168 -12.83 -13.66 13.82
CA MET A 168 -13.24 -15.02 13.50
C MET A 168 -14.77 -15.10 13.54
N PRO A 169 -15.43 -15.65 12.48
CA PRO A 169 -16.85 -15.93 12.58
C PRO A 169 -17.10 -16.87 13.74
N THR A 170 -18.04 -16.51 14.59
CA THR A 170 -18.38 -17.26 15.82
C THR A 170 -19.07 -18.60 15.49
N PHE A 171 -19.41 -18.84 14.23
CA PHE A 171 -20.10 -20.03 13.78
C PHE A 171 -19.10 -21.12 13.36
N PRO A 172 -19.09 -22.27 14.04
CA PRO A 172 -18.14 -23.35 13.76
C PRO A 172 -18.34 -24.05 12.40
N HIS A 173 -19.35 -23.64 11.63
CA HIS A 173 -19.70 -24.25 10.34
C HIS A 173 -18.91 -23.69 9.15
N GLU A 174 -18.26 -22.52 9.29
CA GLU A 174 -17.46 -21.97 8.20
C GLU A 174 -15.99 -22.39 8.35
N ALA A 175 -15.58 -23.31 7.51
CA ALA A 175 -14.19 -23.81 7.46
C ALA A 175 -13.23 -22.85 6.72
N THR A 176 -13.64 -21.61 6.50
CA THR A 176 -12.82 -20.60 5.80
C THR A 176 -11.86 -19.92 6.78
N ARG A 177 -10.60 -19.80 6.37
CA ARG A 177 -9.63 -19.01 7.11
C ARG A 177 -10.04 -17.55 7.03
N PRO A 178 -10.05 -16.80 8.15
CA PRO A 178 -10.38 -15.40 8.14
C PRO A 178 -9.29 -14.62 7.40
N MET A 179 -9.60 -14.15 6.20
CA MET A 179 -8.72 -13.37 5.36
C MET A 179 -9.48 -12.18 4.76
N TYR A 180 -8.78 -11.10 4.49
CA TYR A 180 -9.30 -10.04 3.64
C TYR A 180 -9.18 -10.46 2.17
N TYR A 181 -10.30 -10.72 1.54
CA TYR A 181 -10.36 -11.10 0.13
C TYR A 181 -10.69 -9.91 -0.74
N GLY A 182 -10.05 -9.83 -1.89
CA GLY A 182 -10.38 -8.83 -2.89
C GLY A 182 -9.65 -9.05 -4.21
N ARG A 183 -10.15 -8.35 -5.25
CA ARG A 183 -9.49 -8.30 -6.54
C ARG A 183 -8.57 -7.09 -6.58
N VAL A 184 -7.33 -7.26 -7.00
CA VAL A 184 -6.37 -6.18 -7.19
C VAL A 184 -6.80 -5.28 -8.33
N LEU A 185 -7.05 -4.00 -8.05
CA LEU A 185 -7.40 -2.98 -9.04
C LEU A 185 -6.18 -2.22 -9.56
N ASP A 186 -5.28 -1.85 -8.64
CA ASP A 186 -4.10 -1.05 -8.95
C ASP A 186 -3.00 -1.23 -7.90
N ILE A 187 -1.76 -1.06 -8.31
CA ILE A 187 -0.57 -1.12 -7.44
C ILE A 187 0.22 0.18 -7.63
N ASN A 188 0.08 1.08 -6.67
CA ASN A 188 0.83 2.34 -6.62
C ASN A 188 2.09 2.19 -5.76
N LEU A 189 2.92 3.24 -5.72
CA LEU A 189 4.15 3.24 -4.93
C LEU A 189 3.90 3.15 -3.41
N MET A 190 2.79 3.71 -2.91
CA MET A 190 2.48 3.80 -1.48
C MET A 190 1.45 2.78 -1.02
N TYR A 191 0.50 2.41 -1.87
CA TYR A 191 -0.62 1.53 -1.55
C TYR A 191 -1.04 0.70 -2.75
N THR A 192 -1.62 -0.45 -2.46
CA THR A 192 -2.33 -1.30 -3.41
C THR A 192 -3.83 -1.12 -3.20
N GLN A 193 -4.56 -0.94 -4.29
CA GLN A 193 -6.02 -0.85 -4.27
C GLN A 193 -6.62 -2.21 -4.60
N ILE A 194 -7.49 -2.68 -3.72
CA ILE A 194 -8.26 -3.92 -3.93
C ILE A 194 -9.75 -3.62 -3.91
N LEU A 195 -10.53 -4.39 -4.66
CA LEU A 195 -11.98 -4.40 -4.63
C LEU A 195 -12.43 -5.54 -3.73
N ASN A 196 -13.09 -5.23 -2.62
CA ASN A 196 -13.61 -6.27 -1.73
C ASN A 196 -14.80 -7.02 -2.37
N GLN A 197 -15.29 -8.05 -1.68
CA GLN A 197 -16.43 -8.86 -2.16
C GLN A 197 -17.73 -8.06 -2.26
N ASP A 198 -17.89 -7.02 -1.45
CA ASP A 198 -19.07 -6.13 -1.45
C ASP A 198 -18.99 -5.05 -2.54
N GLY A 199 -17.91 -4.99 -3.33
CA GLY A 199 -17.73 -4.02 -4.41
C GLY A 199 -17.12 -2.69 -3.96
N TYR A 200 -16.61 -2.56 -2.73
CA TYR A 200 -15.95 -1.34 -2.26
C TYR A 200 -14.45 -1.38 -2.52
N PRO A 201 -13.87 -0.31 -3.09
CA PRO A 201 -12.43 -0.20 -3.22
C PRO A 201 -11.78 0.08 -1.85
N GLN A 202 -10.77 -0.71 -1.51
CA GLN A 202 -9.99 -0.58 -0.28
C GLN A 202 -8.53 -0.28 -0.63
N LEU A 203 -7.91 0.61 0.15
CA LEU A 203 -6.50 0.97 0.00
C LEU A 203 -5.69 0.33 1.13
N ILE A 204 -4.75 -0.52 0.77
CA ILE A 204 -3.87 -1.20 1.73
C ILE A 204 -2.45 -0.67 1.53
N PRO A 205 -1.80 -0.14 2.58
CA PRO A 205 -0.42 0.31 2.51
C PRO A 205 0.53 -0.82 2.08
N ASN A 206 1.40 -0.57 1.13
CA ASN A 206 2.28 -1.60 0.56
C ASN A 206 3.25 -2.21 1.57
N GLY A 207 3.70 -1.43 2.56
CA GLY A 207 4.54 -1.93 3.65
C GLY A 207 3.84 -2.98 4.51
N ILE A 208 2.51 -2.93 4.62
CA ILE A 208 1.71 -3.96 5.30
C ILE A 208 1.63 -5.20 4.42
N ILE A 209 1.31 -5.04 3.13
CA ILE A 209 1.21 -6.17 2.20
C ILE A 209 2.53 -6.93 2.12
N ALA A 210 3.66 -6.23 2.04
CA ALA A 210 4.98 -6.84 1.98
C ALA A 210 5.35 -7.67 3.23
N GLN A 211 4.68 -7.45 4.35
CA GLN A 211 4.85 -8.16 5.63
C GLN A 211 3.72 -9.15 5.91
N SER A 212 2.74 -9.25 5.02
CA SER A 212 1.54 -10.05 5.21
C SER A 212 1.70 -11.46 4.64
N PHE A 213 0.87 -12.38 5.12
CA PHE A 213 0.63 -13.62 4.40
C PHE A 213 -0.32 -13.33 3.24
N ILE A 214 0.08 -13.71 2.03
CA ILE A 214 -0.66 -13.46 0.79
C ILE A 214 -1.00 -14.81 0.17
N GLU A 215 -2.29 -15.00 -0.15
CA GLU A 215 -2.79 -16.13 -0.91
C GLU A 215 -3.26 -15.62 -2.28
N ASN A 216 -2.59 -16.03 -3.36
CA ASN A 216 -3.03 -15.72 -4.73
C ASN A 216 -3.98 -16.82 -5.21
N ARG A 217 -5.27 -16.49 -5.32
CA ARG A 217 -6.31 -17.42 -5.75
C ARG A 217 -6.47 -17.49 -7.27
N SER A 218 -5.94 -16.52 -8.02
CA SER A 218 -6.01 -16.49 -9.48
C SER A 218 -5.04 -17.47 -10.13
N GLU A 219 -3.93 -17.80 -9.47
CA GLU A 219 -2.97 -18.78 -9.97
C GLU A 219 -3.33 -20.22 -9.59
N ALA A 220 -4.28 -20.42 -8.67
CA ALA A 220 -4.74 -21.74 -8.28
C ALA A 220 -5.63 -22.33 -9.39
N GLY A 221 -5.10 -23.30 -10.13
CA GLY A 221 -5.91 -24.09 -11.06
C GLY A 221 -6.98 -24.86 -10.30
N LEU A 222 -6.65 -26.00 -9.74
CA LEU A 222 -7.55 -26.80 -8.90
C LEU A 222 -7.44 -26.34 -7.44
N HIS A 223 -8.49 -25.76 -6.87
CA HIS A 223 -8.54 -25.39 -5.46
C HIS A 223 -9.50 -26.30 -4.67
N ARG A 224 -9.20 -26.48 -3.39
CA ARG A 224 -9.99 -27.30 -2.49
C ARG A 224 -11.12 -26.46 -1.88
N VAL A 225 -12.36 -26.86 -2.16
CA VAL A 225 -13.57 -26.33 -1.52
C VAL A 225 -14.00 -27.28 -0.41
N ARG A 226 -14.09 -26.77 0.81
CA ARG A 226 -14.50 -27.53 1.99
C ARG A 226 -15.80 -26.99 2.53
N LEU A 227 -16.76 -27.90 2.72
CA LEU A 227 -18.07 -27.62 3.31
C LEU A 227 -18.25 -28.44 4.57
N ARG A 228 -18.95 -27.85 5.54
CA ARG A 228 -19.43 -28.56 6.72
C ARG A 228 -20.91 -28.21 6.91
N PHE A 229 -21.73 -29.21 7.16
CA PHE A 229 -23.15 -29.03 7.41
C PHE A 229 -23.66 -30.17 8.31
N ASP A 230 -24.78 -29.92 8.98
CA ASP A 230 -25.38 -30.86 9.90
C ASP A 230 -26.53 -31.61 9.23
N VAL A 231 -26.63 -32.89 9.53
CA VAL A 231 -27.66 -33.80 9.05
C VAL A 231 -28.37 -34.42 10.25
N SER A 232 -29.68 -34.39 10.21
CA SER A 232 -30.50 -34.96 11.28
C SER A 232 -30.38 -36.50 11.34
N TYR A 233 -30.53 -37.10 12.50
CA TYR A 233 -30.44 -38.56 12.70
C TYR A 233 -31.55 -39.38 12.02
N ASP A 234 -32.61 -38.74 11.50
CA ASP A 234 -33.59 -39.37 10.63
C ASP A 234 -33.04 -39.85 9.30
N VAL A 235 -31.81 -39.43 8.97
CA VAL A 235 -31.07 -39.87 7.76
C VAL A 235 -29.89 -40.73 8.25
N ASP A 236 -29.82 -41.98 7.79
CA ASP A 236 -28.73 -42.88 8.12
C ASP A 236 -27.37 -42.36 7.63
N ALA A 237 -26.42 -42.21 8.56
CA ALA A 237 -25.13 -41.56 8.29
C ALA A 237 -24.29 -42.35 7.29
N ASP A 238 -24.26 -43.65 7.34
CA ASP A 238 -23.45 -44.50 6.48
C ASP A 238 -24.00 -44.50 5.05
N THR A 239 -25.29 -44.62 4.92
CA THR A 239 -25.98 -44.57 3.60
C THR A 239 -25.83 -43.20 2.96
N PHE A 240 -26.04 -42.16 3.74
CA PHE A 240 -25.90 -40.77 3.25
C PHE A 240 -24.48 -40.46 2.79
N THR A 241 -23.47 -40.73 3.61
CA THR A 241 -22.06 -40.44 3.28
C THR A 241 -21.56 -41.24 2.07
N ARG A 242 -22.02 -42.50 1.94
CA ARG A 242 -21.71 -43.35 0.78
C ARG A 242 -22.33 -42.81 -0.48
N GLN A 243 -23.64 -42.55 -0.52
CA GLN A 243 -24.32 -42.00 -1.70
C GLN A 243 -23.78 -40.63 -2.10
N LEU A 244 -23.49 -39.80 -1.10
CA LEU A 244 -22.91 -38.47 -1.35
C LEU A 244 -21.51 -38.59 -1.99
N ARG A 245 -20.66 -39.48 -1.47
CA ARG A 245 -19.33 -39.73 -2.05
C ARG A 245 -19.43 -40.22 -3.49
N ASP A 246 -20.31 -41.20 -3.76
CA ASP A 246 -20.46 -41.76 -5.08
C ASP A 246 -20.97 -40.73 -6.09
N GLN A 247 -21.85 -39.82 -5.67
CA GLN A 247 -22.36 -38.76 -6.54
C GLN A 247 -21.32 -37.67 -6.77
N LEU A 248 -20.60 -37.27 -5.71
CA LEU A 248 -19.52 -36.26 -5.85
C LEU A 248 -18.37 -36.76 -6.72
N VAL A 249 -18.02 -38.03 -6.69
CA VAL A 249 -17.00 -38.61 -7.58
C VAL A 249 -17.43 -38.53 -9.07
N ARG A 250 -18.70 -38.60 -9.35
CA ARG A 250 -19.24 -38.46 -10.72
C ARG A 250 -19.24 -37.00 -11.20
N GLU A 251 -19.61 -36.08 -10.29
CA GLU A 251 -19.78 -34.68 -10.62
C GLU A 251 -18.41 -33.92 -10.62
N PHE A 252 -17.50 -34.34 -9.74
CA PHE A 252 -16.17 -33.78 -9.61
C PHE A 252 -15.09 -34.85 -9.86
N PRO A 253 -14.89 -35.26 -11.13
CA PRO A 253 -13.93 -36.32 -11.48
C PRO A 253 -12.50 -35.78 -11.36
N GLY A 254 -12.01 -35.65 -10.16
CA GLY A 254 -10.62 -35.26 -9.87
C GLY A 254 -9.64 -36.39 -10.18
N GLY A 255 -8.34 -36.06 -10.36
CA GLY A 255 -7.26 -37.04 -10.41
C GLY A 255 -7.10 -37.77 -9.06
N ILE A 256 -6.14 -38.72 -8.99
CA ILE A 256 -5.92 -39.57 -7.80
C ILE A 256 -5.76 -38.75 -6.53
N ASN A 257 -5.10 -37.58 -6.59
CA ASN A 257 -4.84 -36.70 -5.44
C ASN A 257 -5.95 -35.65 -5.18
N SER A 258 -7.01 -35.63 -5.96
CA SER A 258 -8.10 -34.63 -5.90
C SER A 258 -9.49 -35.28 -5.88
N ARG A 259 -9.57 -36.52 -5.40
CA ARG A 259 -10.86 -37.19 -5.21
C ARG A 259 -11.70 -36.50 -4.14
N PRO A 260 -13.03 -36.40 -4.31
CA PRO A 260 -13.93 -35.94 -3.29
C PRO A 260 -13.79 -36.76 -2.00
N GLU A 261 -13.68 -36.08 -0.88
CA GLU A 261 -13.64 -36.68 0.45
C GLU A 261 -14.95 -36.35 1.17
N VAL A 262 -15.57 -37.37 1.76
CA VAL A 262 -16.76 -37.23 2.62
C VAL A 262 -16.47 -37.96 3.92
N GLY A 263 -16.65 -37.28 5.04
CA GLY A 263 -16.43 -37.81 6.38
C GLY A 263 -17.36 -37.21 7.41
N LEU A 264 -17.50 -37.92 8.52
CA LEU A 264 -18.17 -37.36 9.70
C LEU A 264 -17.17 -36.47 10.46
N ALA A 265 -17.64 -35.32 10.94
CA ALA A 265 -16.81 -34.35 11.66
C ALA A 265 -17.12 -34.34 13.18
N ASP A 266 -18.39 -34.24 13.53
CA ASP A 266 -18.85 -34.15 14.92
C ASP A 266 -20.24 -34.78 15.09
N ILE A 267 -20.60 -35.03 16.36
CA ILE A 267 -21.89 -35.56 16.74
C ILE A 267 -22.55 -34.59 17.73
N TYR A 268 -23.77 -34.17 17.42
CA TYR A 268 -24.60 -33.31 18.25
C TYR A 268 -25.82 -34.06 18.80
N PRO A 269 -26.55 -33.57 19.80
CA PRO A 269 -27.71 -34.27 20.38
C PRO A 269 -28.81 -34.59 19.36
N THR A 270 -28.98 -33.79 18.30
CA THR A 270 -30.08 -33.93 17.33
C THR A 270 -29.59 -34.16 15.89
N ALA A 271 -28.28 -34.12 15.64
CA ALA A 271 -27.70 -34.19 14.31
C ALA A 271 -26.25 -34.69 14.36
N TYR A 272 -25.76 -35.17 13.24
CA TYR A 272 -24.32 -35.39 13.00
C TYR A 272 -23.82 -34.44 11.95
N SER A 273 -22.55 -34.05 12.07
CA SER A 273 -21.90 -33.10 11.16
C SER A 273 -21.12 -33.84 10.08
N VAL A 274 -21.34 -33.47 8.85
CA VAL A 274 -20.63 -34.01 7.66
C VAL A 274 -19.69 -32.97 7.10
N VAL A 275 -18.46 -33.39 6.82
CA VAL A 275 -17.47 -32.58 6.10
C VAL A 275 -17.29 -33.16 4.70
N VAL A 276 -17.38 -32.27 3.72
CA VAL A 276 -17.13 -32.57 2.31
C VAL A 276 -15.96 -31.73 1.82
N SER A 277 -15.05 -32.35 1.10
CA SER A 277 -13.96 -31.64 0.37
C SER A 277 -14.00 -32.05 -1.08
N VAL A 278 -14.10 -31.09 -1.97
CA VAL A 278 -14.03 -31.26 -3.42
C VAL A 278 -12.97 -30.35 -4.01
N HIS A 279 -12.38 -30.77 -5.11
CA HIS A 279 -11.42 -29.94 -5.86
C HIS A 279 -12.10 -29.46 -7.14
N SER A 280 -12.06 -28.15 -7.39
CA SER A 280 -12.66 -27.54 -8.56
C SER A 280 -11.85 -26.34 -9.08
N VAL A 281 -12.04 -26.01 -10.34
CA VAL A 281 -11.52 -24.77 -10.98
C VAL A 281 -12.55 -23.64 -10.87
N GLU A 282 -13.80 -23.99 -10.56
CA GLU A 282 -14.90 -23.03 -10.45
C GLU A 282 -14.82 -22.25 -9.14
N LYS A 283 -15.49 -21.09 -9.10
CA LYS A 283 -15.58 -20.27 -7.89
C LYS A 283 -16.19 -21.05 -6.74
N GLU A 284 -15.64 -20.85 -5.54
CA GLU A 284 -16.05 -21.52 -4.32
C GLU A 284 -17.56 -21.48 -4.06
N ASP A 285 -18.20 -20.32 -4.28
CA ASP A 285 -19.65 -20.15 -4.06
C ASP A 285 -20.50 -20.99 -5.01
N VAL A 286 -20.06 -21.13 -6.26
CA VAL A 286 -20.76 -21.96 -7.27
C VAL A 286 -20.66 -23.43 -6.89
N VAL A 287 -19.47 -23.89 -6.54
CA VAL A 287 -19.21 -25.28 -6.11
C VAL A 287 -19.97 -25.58 -4.83
N ARG A 288 -19.94 -24.67 -3.84
CA ARG A 288 -20.68 -24.79 -2.58
C ARG A 288 -22.19 -24.97 -2.86
N GLY A 289 -22.76 -24.11 -3.68
CA GLY A 289 -24.18 -24.20 -4.05
C GLY A 289 -24.54 -25.52 -4.75
N HIS A 290 -23.65 -26.03 -5.61
CA HIS A 290 -23.83 -27.30 -6.30
C HIS A 290 -23.81 -28.49 -5.32
N VAL A 291 -22.77 -28.58 -4.47
CA VAL A 291 -22.63 -29.63 -3.46
C VAL A 291 -23.83 -29.64 -2.50
N LEU A 292 -24.29 -28.49 -2.03
CA LEU A 292 -25.45 -28.40 -1.13
C LEU A 292 -26.75 -28.90 -1.81
N ARG A 293 -26.96 -28.64 -3.09
CA ARG A 293 -28.11 -29.19 -3.83
C ARG A 293 -28.06 -30.71 -3.88
N ILE A 294 -26.90 -31.28 -4.18
CA ILE A 294 -26.69 -32.73 -4.16
C ILE A 294 -27.05 -33.31 -2.79
N CYS A 295 -26.57 -32.67 -1.71
CA CYS A 295 -26.86 -33.10 -0.33
C CYS A 295 -28.36 -33.09 -0.03
N ILE A 296 -29.06 -32.00 -0.41
CA ILE A 296 -30.50 -31.87 -0.19
C ILE A 296 -31.27 -32.95 -0.96
N ASP A 297 -30.88 -33.22 -2.19
CA ASP A 297 -31.56 -34.22 -3.03
C ASP A 297 -31.38 -35.64 -2.46
N ILE A 298 -30.18 -35.97 -1.96
CA ILE A 298 -29.94 -37.27 -1.29
C ILE A 298 -30.74 -37.37 0.00
N MET A 299 -30.69 -36.33 0.85
CA MET A 299 -31.47 -36.30 2.10
C MET A 299 -32.98 -36.50 1.86
N ARG A 300 -33.53 -35.84 0.83
CA ARG A 300 -34.93 -35.95 0.47
C ARG A 300 -35.28 -37.38 0.03
N ARG A 301 -34.46 -38.02 -0.80
CA ARG A 301 -34.66 -39.41 -1.22
C ARG A 301 -34.62 -40.38 -0.08
N LEU A 302 -33.64 -40.23 0.83
CA LEU A 302 -33.51 -41.14 1.99
C LEU A 302 -34.67 -41.00 2.97
N ARG A 303 -35.18 -39.80 3.21
CA ARG A 303 -36.38 -39.58 4.04
C ARG A 303 -37.62 -40.17 3.43
N THR A 304 -37.79 -40.08 2.09
CA THR A 304 -38.97 -40.64 1.39
C THR A 304 -38.91 -42.15 1.31
N SER A 305 -37.73 -42.76 1.37
CA SER A 305 -37.55 -44.22 1.34
C SER A 305 -37.72 -44.90 2.70
N MET A 306 -37.80 -44.14 3.81
CA MET A 306 -38.16 -44.71 5.10
C MET A 306 -39.68 -44.95 5.18
N PRO A 307 -40.17 -46.16 5.35
CA PRO A 307 -41.60 -46.40 5.59
C PRO A 307 -42.00 -45.65 6.87
N ALA A 308 -43.15 -44.98 6.79
CA ALA A 308 -43.81 -44.39 7.95
C ALA A 308 -44.23 -45.52 8.92
N ASN A 309 -43.27 -46.01 9.73
CA ASN A 309 -43.53 -47.04 10.67
C ASN A 309 -43.20 -46.59 12.09
N SER A 310 -44.21 -46.82 12.96
CA SER A 310 -44.26 -46.66 14.40
C SER A 310 -44.71 -45.31 14.98
N ALA A 311 -45.95 -44.94 14.59
CA ALA A 311 -46.80 -44.16 15.49
C ALA A 311 -47.80 -45.07 16.24
N ASP A 312 -47.43 -46.32 16.54
CA ASP A 312 -48.19 -47.16 17.50
C ASP A 312 -47.32 -47.46 18.69
N GLY A 313 -47.43 -46.59 19.72
CA GLY A 313 -47.00 -46.88 21.05
C GLY A 313 -47.96 -47.91 21.70
N PRO A 314 -47.47 -48.83 22.56
CA PRO A 314 -48.35 -49.77 23.24
C PRO A 314 -49.15 -49.00 24.30
N THR A 315 -50.45 -49.26 24.26
CA THR A 315 -51.48 -48.97 25.30
C THR A 315 -51.07 -49.44 26.63
#